data_0ee63d618ac70caa9b46edf7f6716686
#
_entry.id   0ee63d618ac70caa9b46edf7f6716686
#
_cell.length_a   1.000
_cell.length_b   1.000
_cell.length_c   1.000
_cell.angle_alpha   90.00
_cell.angle_beta   90.00
_cell.angle_gamma   90.00
#
_symmetry.space_group_name_H-M   'P 1'
#
loop_
_entity.id
_entity.type
_entity.pdbx_description
1 polymer ?
#
loop_
_entity_poly.entity_id
_entity_poly.type
_entity_poly.pdbx_seq_one_letter_code
_entity_poly.pdbx_strand_id
1 'polypeptide(L)'
;MHFGIEPKQLLAVKHVDTEAECLLRHVRCETEYFRPHSHDYFEIFLTLKGSAEHVVNDSSFPVTRGYLIFVRDKDVHDYLSRSEGFEMLNLAFTRNTLTALTDYLGNGIDFDSLLNSKYPPSVRLTEAETDRVYMKLSELNAVNFEDKQKLRLRMRAVLVSVFTDYFCDIRPLDSRIPLWLENAHEKMKHPKNFIVGKERFFELCGRTREHATRSLVKYYDITPSGYVNELRLCYAANLLRSSNLSVADICYESGFGNLSWFYSEFEKKFGTSPKIYRQKKNES
;
A
#
# COMPACT_ATOMS: atom_id res chain seq x y z
N MET A 1 26.42 0.18 11.25
CA MET A 1 25.36 0.25 12.28
C MET A 1 25.14 1.72 12.61
N HIS A 2 23.98 2.27 12.25
CA HIS A 2 23.60 3.66 12.55
C HIS A 2 23.19 3.89 14.00
N PHE A 3 22.96 2.82 14.75
CA PHE A 3 22.55 2.91 16.14
C PHE A 3 23.78 2.95 17.04
N GLY A 4 24.08 4.11 17.65
CA GLY A 4 25.16 4.24 18.64
C GLY A 4 24.95 3.49 19.96
N ILE A 5 23.88 2.69 20.06
CA ILE A 5 23.45 1.91 21.21
C ILE A 5 23.07 0.52 20.73
N GLU A 6 23.37 -0.51 21.49
CA GLU A 6 22.97 -1.88 21.20
C GLU A 6 21.44 -2.03 21.19
N PRO A 7 20.84 -2.57 20.12
CA PRO A 7 19.40 -2.72 20.01
C PRO A 7 18.84 -3.69 21.04
N LYS A 8 17.71 -3.34 21.64
CA LYS A 8 16.99 -4.22 22.56
C LYS A 8 16.13 -5.21 21.78
N GLN A 9 16.22 -6.50 22.10
CA GLN A 9 15.30 -7.49 21.54
C GLN A 9 14.00 -7.56 22.36
N LEU A 10 12.86 -7.42 21.69
CA LEU A 10 11.52 -7.57 22.25
C LEU A 10 10.92 -8.91 21.81
N LEU A 11 10.43 -9.69 22.77
CA LEU A 11 9.85 -11.01 22.50
C LEU A 11 8.32 -10.93 22.51
N ALA A 12 7.67 -11.55 21.51
CA ALA A 12 6.21 -11.59 21.37
C ALA A 12 5.51 -12.05 22.66
N VAL A 13 6.02 -13.09 23.31
CA VAL A 13 5.46 -13.65 24.57
C VAL A 13 5.39 -12.63 25.72
N LYS A 14 6.17 -11.55 25.65
CA LYS A 14 6.18 -10.48 26.67
C LYS A 14 5.44 -9.22 26.25
N HIS A 15 5.23 -9.03 24.95
CA HIS A 15 4.75 -7.78 24.39
C HIS A 15 3.45 -7.91 23.60
N VAL A 16 3.09 -9.11 23.14
CA VAL A 16 1.88 -9.38 22.38
C VAL A 16 1.01 -10.32 23.17
N ASP A 17 -0.29 -10.05 23.27
CA ASP A 17 -1.22 -10.97 23.94
C ASP A 17 -1.25 -12.31 23.18
N THR A 18 -1.00 -13.40 23.89
CA THR A 18 -0.81 -14.73 23.28
C THR A 18 -2.11 -15.36 22.78
N GLU A 19 -3.27 -14.99 23.34
CA GLU A 19 -4.58 -15.51 22.92
C GLU A 19 -5.20 -14.64 21.82
N ALA A 20 -5.14 -13.33 21.97
CA ALA A 20 -5.57 -12.39 20.94
C ALA A 20 -4.60 -12.30 19.76
N GLU A 21 -3.35 -12.75 19.95
CA GLU A 21 -2.25 -12.72 18.97
C GLU A 21 -1.90 -11.30 18.50
N CYS A 22 -2.27 -10.26 19.24
CA CYS A 22 -2.01 -8.88 18.88
C CYS A 22 -1.84 -7.94 20.07
N LEU A 23 -1.25 -6.78 19.77
CA LEU A 23 -1.23 -5.59 20.63
C LEU A 23 -1.45 -4.35 19.76
N LEU A 24 -2.47 -3.56 20.07
CA LEU A 24 -2.67 -2.26 19.46
C LEU A 24 -2.23 -1.16 20.43
N ARG A 25 -1.37 -0.27 19.97
CA ARG A 25 -0.87 0.88 20.74
C ARG A 25 -1.05 2.17 19.98
N HIS A 26 -1.61 3.18 20.65
CA HIS A 26 -1.56 4.56 20.19
C HIS A 26 -0.34 5.23 20.85
N VAL A 27 0.68 5.48 20.06
CA VAL A 27 1.96 5.99 20.49
C VAL A 27 2.02 7.50 20.27
N ARG A 28 2.35 8.23 21.33
CA ARG A 28 2.53 9.71 21.33
C ARG A 28 3.93 10.05 21.78
N CYS A 29 4.58 10.95 21.07
CA CYS A 29 5.98 11.31 21.29
C CYS A 29 6.26 11.85 22.71
N GLU A 30 5.29 12.49 23.34
CA GLU A 30 5.43 13.13 24.65
C GLU A 30 5.55 12.12 25.80
N THR A 31 5.07 10.88 25.61
CA THR A 31 4.93 9.89 26.67
C THR A 31 5.83 8.66 26.50
N GLU A 32 6.44 8.45 25.34
CA GLU A 32 7.18 7.24 25.08
C GLU A 32 8.62 7.49 24.61
N TYR A 33 9.55 6.77 25.25
CA TYR A 33 10.96 6.77 24.88
C TYR A 33 11.23 5.63 23.94
N PHE A 34 11.51 5.94 22.67
CA PHE A 34 11.93 4.96 21.70
C PHE A 34 13.44 4.70 21.84
N ARG A 35 13.83 3.45 21.69
CA ARG A 35 15.23 3.03 21.54
C ARG A 35 15.32 2.05 20.39
N PRO A 36 16.48 1.95 19.75
CA PRO A 36 16.67 0.92 18.74
C PRO A 36 16.29 -0.44 19.29
N HIS A 37 15.42 -1.16 18.58
CA HIS A 37 14.98 -2.48 18.98
C HIS A 37 14.66 -3.37 17.79
N SER A 38 14.69 -4.67 18.03
CA SER A 38 14.18 -5.71 17.16
C SER A 38 13.13 -6.53 17.90
N HIS A 39 12.34 -7.27 17.16
CA HIS A 39 11.31 -8.13 17.74
C HIS A 39 11.15 -9.41 16.92
N ASP A 40 10.50 -10.44 17.49
CA ASP A 40 10.20 -11.72 16.85
C ASP A 40 8.74 -11.82 16.37
N TYR A 41 8.09 -10.69 16.23
CA TYR A 41 6.73 -10.51 15.74
C TYR A 41 6.70 -9.49 14.59
N PHE A 42 5.54 -9.17 14.08
CA PHE A 42 5.35 -8.23 12.97
C PHE A 42 4.58 -7.02 13.46
N GLU A 43 4.78 -5.88 12.79
CA GLU A 43 4.06 -4.65 13.09
C GLU A 43 3.55 -3.97 11.83
N ILE A 44 2.35 -3.39 11.94
CA ILE A 44 1.89 -2.37 11.00
C ILE A 44 1.73 -1.09 11.79
N PHE A 45 2.41 -0.05 11.36
CA PHE A 45 2.17 1.26 11.93
C PHE A 45 1.65 2.27 10.91
N LEU A 46 0.77 3.14 11.39
CA LEU A 46 0.19 4.25 10.66
C LEU A 46 0.59 5.56 11.33
N THR A 47 1.30 6.43 10.63
CA THR A 47 1.61 7.77 11.13
C THR A 47 0.37 8.67 11.05
N LEU A 48 -0.08 9.18 12.19
CA LEU A 48 -1.30 9.98 12.32
C LEU A 48 -1.02 11.48 12.33
N LYS A 49 0.12 11.93 12.89
CA LYS A 49 0.41 13.34 13.10
C LYS A 49 1.90 13.58 13.20
N GLY A 50 2.31 14.79 12.82
CA GLY A 50 3.72 15.18 12.90
C GLY A 50 4.61 14.48 11.91
N SER A 51 5.91 14.45 12.21
CA SER A 51 6.97 13.83 11.41
C SER A 51 8.03 13.18 12.29
N ALA A 52 8.67 12.15 11.76
CA ALA A 52 9.84 11.52 12.37
C ALA A 52 10.77 10.99 11.26
N GLU A 53 11.97 10.64 11.63
CA GLU A 53 12.88 9.85 10.81
C GLU A 53 12.81 8.39 11.25
N HIS A 54 12.25 7.53 10.42
CA HIS A 54 12.21 6.09 10.68
C HIS A 54 13.53 5.47 10.25
N VAL A 55 14.31 5.02 11.20
CA VAL A 55 15.58 4.33 10.97
C VAL A 55 15.33 2.84 11.02
N VAL A 56 15.67 2.13 9.96
CA VAL A 56 15.51 0.67 9.86
C VAL A 56 16.77 0.06 9.30
N ASN A 57 17.38 -0.85 10.05
CA ASN A 57 18.64 -1.50 9.70
C ASN A 57 19.71 -0.44 9.35
N ASP A 58 20.19 -0.41 8.11
CA ASP A 58 21.21 0.55 7.63
C ASP A 58 20.60 1.72 6.83
N SER A 59 19.31 1.96 6.93
CA SER A 59 18.60 2.98 6.16
C SER A 59 17.73 3.86 7.04
N SER A 60 17.54 5.11 6.62
CA SER A 60 16.59 6.01 7.25
C SER A 60 15.74 6.72 6.19
N PHE A 61 14.50 7.04 6.54
CA PHE A 61 13.59 7.79 5.68
C PHE A 61 12.57 8.58 6.50
N PRO A 62 12.18 9.77 6.02
CA PRO A 62 11.22 10.59 6.73
C PRO A 62 9.82 9.98 6.63
N VAL A 63 9.13 9.96 7.76
CA VAL A 63 7.72 9.58 7.85
C VAL A 63 6.89 10.76 8.35
N THR A 64 5.75 10.96 7.73
CA THR A 64 4.77 12.00 8.09
C THR A 64 3.38 11.39 8.09
N ARG A 65 2.33 12.14 8.43
CA ARG A 65 0.95 11.65 8.38
C ARG A 65 0.66 10.87 7.09
N GLY A 66 0.06 9.69 7.22
CA GLY A 66 -0.36 8.83 6.12
C GLY A 66 0.68 7.80 5.68
N TYR A 67 1.84 7.70 6.33
CA TYR A 67 2.70 6.53 6.12
C TYR A 67 2.12 5.30 6.81
N LEU A 68 1.87 4.25 6.04
CA LEU A 68 1.51 2.91 6.50
C LEU A 68 2.68 1.99 6.20
N ILE A 69 3.27 1.37 7.23
CA ILE A 69 4.53 0.61 7.11
C ILE A 69 4.37 -0.76 7.75
N PHE A 70 4.83 -1.79 7.05
CA PHE A 70 4.93 -3.15 7.55
C PHE A 70 6.35 -3.42 8.03
N VAL A 71 6.56 -3.48 9.35
CA VAL A 71 7.84 -3.81 10.00
C VAL A 71 7.90 -5.32 10.24
N ARG A 72 9.03 -5.91 9.83
CA ARG A 72 9.21 -7.36 9.85
C ARG A 72 9.94 -7.79 11.12
N ASP A 73 9.81 -9.04 11.45
CA ASP A 73 10.42 -9.69 12.60
C ASP A 73 11.98 -9.71 12.62
N LYS A 74 12.62 -9.33 11.50
CA LYS A 74 14.08 -9.21 11.39
C LYS A 74 14.58 -7.76 11.34
N ASP A 75 13.67 -6.80 11.32
CA ASP A 75 14.04 -5.39 11.23
C ASP A 75 14.48 -4.87 12.61
N VAL A 76 15.60 -4.17 12.61
CA VAL A 76 16.04 -3.35 13.75
C VAL A 76 15.65 -1.92 13.45
N HIS A 77 14.80 -1.31 14.27
CA HIS A 77 14.26 0.01 13.96
C HIS A 77 14.15 0.96 15.15
N ASP A 78 14.04 2.25 14.83
CA ASP A 78 13.83 3.36 15.77
C ASP A 78 13.19 4.55 15.06
N TYR A 79 12.69 5.50 15.83
CA TYR A 79 12.12 6.76 15.35
C TYR A 79 12.91 7.93 15.93
N LEU A 80 13.69 8.60 15.07
CA LEU A 80 14.50 9.74 15.43
C LEU A 80 13.86 11.06 14.97
N SER A 81 14.44 12.21 15.41
CA SER A 81 14.08 13.56 14.93
C SER A 81 12.57 13.81 14.90
N ARG A 82 11.85 13.34 15.91
CA ARG A 82 10.39 13.48 16.01
C ARG A 82 10.00 14.93 16.23
N SER A 83 9.02 15.39 15.44
CA SER A 83 8.41 16.68 15.68
C SER A 83 7.56 16.66 16.97
N GLU A 84 7.34 17.81 17.55
CA GLU A 84 6.32 17.97 18.60
C GLU A 84 4.97 17.46 18.11
N GLY A 85 4.26 16.71 18.96
CA GLY A 85 2.98 16.10 18.62
C GLY A 85 3.05 14.97 17.60
N PHE A 86 4.21 14.29 17.41
CA PHE A 86 4.28 13.09 16.59
C PHE A 86 3.42 11.97 17.20
N GLU A 87 2.48 11.45 16.41
CA GLU A 87 1.56 10.37 16.79
C GLU A 87 1.52 9.27 15.74
N MET A 88 1.49 8.03 16.20
CA MET A 88 1.26 6.87 15.34
C MET A 88 0.41 5.81 16.03
N LEU A 89 -0.28 5.02 15.25
CA LEU A 89 -0.99 3.82 15.69
C LEU A 89 -0.19 2.60 15.25
N ASN A 90 0.16 1.74 16.20
CA ASN A 90 0.95 0.53 15.97
C ASN A 90 0.14 -0.72 16.30
N LEU A 91 -0.02 -1.63 15.34
CA LEU A 91 -0.59 -2.96 15.52
C LEU A 91 0.52 -4.00 15.41
N ALA A 92 0.91 -4.57 16.55
CA ALA A 92 1.79 -5.73 16.61
C ALA A 92 0.98 -7.02 16.49
N PHE A 93 1.50 -8.04 15.79
CA PHE A 93 0.85 -9.35 15.64
C PHE A 93 1.87 -10.49 15.47
N THR A 94 1.46 -11.70 15.86
CA THR A 94 2.36 -12.85 15.92
C THR A 94 2.67 -13.45 14.55
N ARG A 95 3.71 -14.27 14.49
CA ARG A 95 4.05 -15.09 13.32
C ARG A 95 2.91 -16.05 12.94
N ASN A 96 2.20 -16.62 13.91
CA ASN A 96 1.04 -17.48 13.63
C ASN A 96 -0.06 -16.73 12.86
N THR A 97 -0.32 -15.49 13.26
CA THR A 97 -1.26 -14.62 12.53
C THR A 97 -0.81 -14.36 11.10
N LEU A 98 0.49 -14.06 10.88
CA LEU A 98 1.00 -13.85 9.53
C LEU A 98 0.88 -15.13 8.69
N THR A 99 1.25 -16.29 9.23
CA THR A 99 1.12 -17.58 8.55
C THR A 99 -0.34 -17.86 8.15
N ALA A 100 -1.28 -17.67 9.08
CA ALA A 100 -2.70 -17.84 8.77
C ALA A 100 -3.20 -16.86 7.69
N LEU A 101 -2.66 -15.64 7.65
CA LEU A 101 -2.97 -14.64 6.64
C LEU A 101 -2.41 -15.04 5.26
N THR A 102 -1.15 -15.50 5.20
CA THR A 102 -0.52 -15.98 3.96
C THR A 102 -1.23 -17.19 3.39
N ASP A 103 -1.61 -18.14 4.24
CA ASP A 103 -2.36 -19.33 3.83
C ASP A 103 -3.74 -18.97 3.26
N TYR A 104 -4.42 -18.00 3.87
CA TYR A 104 -5.75 -17.55 3.44
C TYR A 104 -5.71 -16.76 2.13
N LEU A 105 -4.77 -15.83 1.98
CA LEU A 105 -4.65 -14.97 0.80
C LEU A 105 -3.95 -15.66 -0.37
N GLY A 106 -3.22 -16.73 -0.10
CA GLY A 106 -2.55 -17.54 -1.12
C GLY A 106 -1.66 -16.69 -2.04
N ASN A 107 -1.71 -17.01 -3.34
CA ASN A 107 -0.91 -16.32 -4.36
C ASN A 107 -1.43 -14.92 -4.72
N GLY A 108 -2.48 -14.41 -4.04
CA GLY A 108 -3.01 -13.08 -4.27
C GLY A 108 -2.09 -11.95 -3.80
N ILE A 109 -1.15 -12.26 -2.88
CA ILE A 109 -0.13 -11.33 -2.38
C ILE A 109 1.22 -12.03 -2.37
N ASP A 110 2.25 -11.39 -2.92
CA ASP A 110 3.63 -11.87 -2.86
C ASP A 110 4.27 -11.55 -1.50
N PHE A 111 3.93 -12.35 -0.49
CA PHE A 111 4.50 -12.20 0.86
C PHE A 111 6.02 -12.42 0.89
N ASP A 112 6.55 -13.28 0.03
CA ASP A 112 8.00 -13.51 -0.04
C ASP A 112 8.74 -12.23 -0.45
N SER A 113 8.22 -11.51 -1.43
CA SER A 113 8.74 -10.18 -1.80
C SER A 113 8.60 -9.17 -0.65
N LEU A 114 7.47 -9.14 0.05
CA LEU A 114 7.29 -8.24 1.19
C LEU A 114 8.27 -8.54 2.32
N LEU A 115 8.43 -9.81 2.69
CA LEU A 115 9.32 -10.24 3.77
C LEU A 115 10.80 -10.09 3.43
N ASN A 116 11.18 -10.24 2.16
CA ASN A 116 12.58 -10.21 1.73
C ASN A 116 13.00 -8.91 1.05
N SER A 117 12.11 -7.92 0.94
CA SER A 117 12.45 -6.60 0.43
C SER A 117 13.60 -5.95 1.22
N LYS A 118 14.41 -5.14 0.56
CA LYS A 118 15.53 -4.44 1.19
C LYS A 118 15.06 -3.47 2.27
N TYR A 119 13.95 -2.80 2.04
CA TYR A 119 13.33 -1.84 2.96
C TYR A 119 11.99 -2.36 3.46
N PRO A 120 11.51 -1.93 4.63
CA PRO A 120 10.17 -2.28 5.10
C PRO A 120 9.13 -1.86 4.05
N PRO A 121 8.22 -2.75 3.66
CA PRO A 121 7.12 -2.39 2.78
C PRO A 121 6.34 -1.20 3.34
N SER A 122 6.18 -0.16 2.55
CA SER A 122 5.59 1.11 3.01
C SER A 122 4.71 1.70 1.93
N VAL A 123 3.60 2.31 2.33
CA VAL A 123 2.65 2.99 1.44
C VAL A 123 2.39 4.39 1.97
N ARG A 124 2.27 5.34 1.05
CA ARG A 124 1.81 6.69 1.36
C ARG A 124 0.32 6.79 1.04
N LEU A 125 -0.48 6.83 2.08
CA LEU A 125 -1.93 6.95 1.99
C LEU A 125 -2.36 8.40 1.72
N THR A 126 -3.47 8.57 1.01
CA THR A 126 -4.22 9.84 0.96
C THR A 126 -4.85 10.14 2.32
N GLU A 127 -5.33 11.38 2.54
CA GLU A 127 -6.05 11.75 3.76
C GLU A 127 -7.24 10.81 4.03
N ALA A 128 -8.08 10.55 3.02
CA ALA A 128 -9.25 9.71 3.16
C ALA A 128 -8.90 8.23 3.44
N GLU A 129 -7.80 7.73 2.88
CA GLU A 129 -7.30 6.38 3.16
C GLU A 129 -6.69 6.30 4.56
N THR A 130 -5.94 7.32 4.97
CA THR A 130 -5.40 7.43 6.33
C THR A 130 -6.51 7.36 7.36
N ASP A 131 -7.58 8.13 7.18
CA ASP A 131 -8.72 8.13 8.08
C ASP A 131 -9.43 6.77 8.08
N ARG A 132 -9.56 6.12 6.93
CA ARG A 132 -10.18 4.79 6.79
C ARG A 132 -9.38 3.71 7.51
N VAL A 133 -8.04 3.69 7.34
CA VAL A 133 -7.17 2.75 8.05
C VAL A 133 -7.17 3.03 9.55
N TYR A 134 -7.12 4.31 9.94
CA TYR A 134 -7.23 4.71 11.34
C TYR A 134 -8.53 4.19 11.98
N MET A 135 -9.67 4.36 11.33
CA MET A 135 -10.95 3.87 11.82
C MET A 135 -10.95 2.35 12.00
N LYS A 136 -10.51 1.60 10.98
CA LYS A 136 -10.41 0.13 11.04
C LYS A 136 -9.53 -0.35 12.20
N LEU A 137 -8.37 0.26 12.40
CA LEU A 137 -7.47 -0.09 13.50
C LEU A 137 -8.07 0.31 14.85
N SER A 138 -8.69 1.47 14.94
CA SER A 138 -9.29 1.98 16.18
C SER A 138 -10.50 1.17 16.64
N GLU A 139 -11.23 0.50 15.73
CA GLU A 139 -12.33 -0.41 16.07
C GLU A 139 -11.86 -1.58 16.96
N LEU A 140 -10.58 -1.94 16.91
CA LEU A 140 -10.04 -2.98 17.80
C LEU A 140 -10.09 -2.55 19.27
N ASN A 141 -9.97 -1.25 19.56
CA ASN A 141 -10.10 -0.72 20.93
C ASN A 141 -11.54 -0.77 21.46
N ALA A 142 -12.52 -0.92 20.59
CA ALA A 142 -13.92 -1.05 20.98
C ALA A 142 -14.31 -2.51 21.37
N VAL A 143 -13.44 -3.47 21.09
CA VAL A 143 -13.63 -4.86 21.49
C VAL A 143 -13.23 -4.99 22.97
N ASN A 144 -14.09 -5.66 23.77
CA ASN A 144 -13.73 -5.97 25.15
C ASN A 144 -12.45 -6.81 25.16
N PHE A 145 -11.42 -6.32 25.86
CA PHE A 145 -10.10 -6.97 25.90
C PHE A 145 -10.14 -8.39 26.47
N GLU A 146 -11.11 -8.72 27.31
CA GLU A 146 -11.31 -10.08 27.84
C GLU A 146 -11.85 -11.06 26.80
N ASP A 147 -12.50 -10.57 25.73
CA ASP A 147 -12.96 -11.39 24.60
C ASP A 147 -11.83 -11.57 23.57
N LYS A 148 -10.81 -12.35 23.96
CA LYS A 148 -9.60 -12.59 23.16
C LYS A 148 -9.89 -13.18 21.78
N GLN A 149 -10.87 -14.08 21.69
CA GLN A 149 -11.25 -14.70 20.42
C GLN A 149 -11.84 -13.68 19.45
N LYS A 150 -12.74 -12.83 19.95
CA LYS A 150 -13.33 -11.75 19.14
C LYS A 150 -12.28 -10.72 18.72
N LEU A 151 -11.37 -10.35 19.63
CA LEU A 151 -10.28 -9.44 19.34
C LEU A 151 -9.38 -10.00 18.23
N ARG A 152 -8.97 -11.26 18.33
CA ARG A 152 -8.18 -11.97 17.31
C ARG A 152 -8.90 -12.01 15.96
N LEU A 153 -10.20 -12.35 15.96
CA LEU A 153 -11.00 -12.38 14.73
C LEU A 153 -11.06 -11.01 14.05
N ARG A 154 -11.32 -9.94 14.82
CA ARG A 154 -11.38 -8.58 14.31
C ARG A 154 -10.03 -8.11 13.79
N MET A 155 -8.96 -8.37 14.53
CA MET A 155 -7.59 -8.06 14.11
C MET A 155 -7.24 -8.73 12.76
N ARG A 156 -7.53 -10.03 12.61
CA ARG A 156 -7.30 -10.74 11.35
C ARG A 156 -8.09 -10.15 10.18
N ALA A 157 -9.34 -9.75 10.39
CA ALA A 157 -10.15 -9.08 9.38
C ALA A 157 -9.55 -7.71 8.96
N VAL A 158 -9.04 -6.95 9.93
CA VAL A 158 -8.33 -5.69 9.65
C VAL A 158 -7.04 -5.96 8.85
N LEU A 159 -6.24 -6.96 9.23
CA LEU A 159 -5.02 -7.32 8.50
C LEU A 159 -5.32 -7.76 7.07
N VAL A 160 -6.33 -8.64 6.86
CA VAL A 160 -6.77 -9.01 5.51
C VAL A 160 -7.04 -7.76 4.68
N SER A 161 -7.88 -6.83 5.18
CA SER A 161 -8.18 -5.60 4.46
C SER A 161 -6.95 -4.73 4.20
N VAL A 162 -6.09 -4.55 5.21
CA VAL A 162 -4.88 -3.72 5.06
C VAL A 162 -3.93 -4.32 4.02
N PHE A 163 -3.70 -5.62 4.05
CA PHE A 163 -2.80 -6.26 3.08
C PHE A 163 -3.39 -6.27 1.67
N THR A 164 -4.68 -6.56 1.51
CA THR A 164 -5.33 -6.56 0.19
C THR A 164 -5.50 -5.15 -0.40
N ASP A 165 -5.80 -4.16 0.43
CA ASP A 165 -6.05 -2.80 -0.06
C ASP A 165 -4.74 -2.03 -0.35
N TYR A 166 -3.65 -2.34 0.38
CA TYR A 166 -2.45 -1.49 0.36
C TYR A 166 -1.13 -2.21 0.10
N PHE A 167 -1.05 -3.54 0.30
CA PHE A 167 0.21 -4.27 0.15
C PHE A 167 0.23 -5.30 -0.99
N CYS A 168 -0.90 -5.58 -1.66
CA CYS A 168 -0.96 -6.57 -2.76
C CYS A 168 -0.17 -6.15 -4.01
N ASP A 169 -0.11 -4.86 -4.31
CA ASP A 169 0.55 -4.33 -5.50
C ASP A 169 1.81 -3.51 -5.17
N ILE A 170 2.35 -3.68 -3.95
CA ILE A 170 3.55 -2.94 -3.57
C ILE A 170 4.75 -3.43 -4.37
N ARG A 171 5.25 -2.55 -5.22
CA ARG A 171 6.68 -2.55 -5.53
C ARG A 171 7.40 -1.95 -4.31
N PRO A 172 8.48 -2.58 -3.80
CA PRO A 172 9.21 -2.06 -2.66
C PRO A 172 9.49 -0.56 -2.86
N LEU A 173 9.12 0.26 -1.89
CA LEU A 173 9.41 1.69 -1.94
C LEU A 173 10.91 1.85 -2.12
N ASP A 174 11.35 2.15 -3.33
CA ASP A 174 12.63 2.75 -3.52
C ASP A 174 12.52 4.14 -2.84
N SER A 175 13.12 4.29 -1.67
CA SER A 175 13.14 5.55 -0.92
C SER A 175 13.61 6.76 -1.76
N ARG A 176 14.02 6.49 -3.00
CA ARG A 176 14.43 7.44 -4.03
C ARG A 176 13.28 7.96 -4.88
N ILE A 177 12.05 7.34 -4.83
CA ILE A 177 10.93 7.86 -5.60
C ILE A 177 10.48 9.19 -4.99
N PRO A 178 10.52 10.29 -5.74
CA PRO A 178 10.08 11.57 -5.22
C PRO A 178 8.58 11.52 -4.86
N LEU A 179 8.22 12.01 -3.68
CA LEU A 179 6.84 12.01 -3.15
C LEU A 179 5.82 12.60 -4.13
N TRP A 180 6.20 13.65 -4.88
CA TRP A 180 5.32 14.26 -5.88
C TRP A 180 4.98 13.29 -7.02
N LEU A 181 5.94 12.41 -7.41
CA LEU A 181 5.74 11.41 -8.46
C LEU A 181 4.87 10.27 -7.96
N GLU A 182 5.13 9.78 -6.76
CA GLU A 182 4.32 8.75 -6.11
C GLU A 182 2.87 9.21 -5.95
N ASN A 183 2.65 10.41 -5.43
CA ASN A 183 1.32 10.99 -5.30
C ASN A 183 0.60 11.16 -6.66
N ALA A 184 1.32 11.57 -7.70
CA ALA A 184 0.75 11.68 -9.04
C ALA A 184 0.39 10.31 -9.61
N HIS A 185 1.26 9.32 -9.44
CA HIS A 185 1.05 7.94 -9.88
C HIS A 185 -0.20 7.34 -9.20
N GLU A 186 -0.33 7.45 -7.89
CA GLU A 186 -1.51 6.94 -7.17
C GLU A 186 -2.81 7.66 -7.58
N LYS A 187 -2.78 8.99 -7.65
CA LYS A 187 -3.97 9.75 -8.09
C LYS A 187 -4.41 9.39 -9.50
N MET A 188 -3.49 9.03 -10.38
CA MET A 188 -3.81 8.62 -11.74
C MET A 188 -4.61 7.33 -11.83
N LYS A 189 -4.54 6.43 -10.84
CA LYS A 189 -5.33 5.19 -10.80
C LYS A 189 -6.85 5.43 -10.74
N HIS A 190 -7.27 6.63 -10.35
CA HIS A 190 -8.69 6.96 -10.31
C HIS A 190 -9.25 7.29 -11.70
N PRO A 191 -10.41 6.73 -12.14
CA PRO A 191 -10.98 6.92 -13.47
C PRO A 191 -11.08 8.39 -13.92
N LYS A 192 -11.52 9.29 -13.03
CA LYS A 192 -11.60 10.73 -13.32
C LYS A 192 -10.28 11.39 -13.78
N ASN A 193 -9.13 10.75 -13.50
CA ASN A 193 -7.82 11.27 -13.86
C ASN A 193 -7.28 10.60 -15.14
N PHE A 194 -7.26 9.25 -15.22
CA PHE A 194 -6.67 8.58 -16.38
C PHE A 194 -7.55 8.72 -17.66
N ILE A 195 -8.87 8.91 -17.53
CA ILE A 195 -9.74 9.17 -18.68
C ILE A 195 -9.35 10.48 -19.38
N VAL A 196 -8.97 11.52 -18.62
CA VAL A 196 -8.48 12.80 -19.16
C VAL A 196 -7.20 12.62 -19.98
N GLY A 197 -6.30 11.74 -19.50
CA GLY A 197 -5.08 11.40 -20.24
C GLY A 197 -3.80 11.86 -19.58
N LYS A 198 -2.69 11.78 -20.34
CA LYS A 198 -1.35 12.12 -19.83
C LYS A 198 -1.19 13.56 -19.36
N GLU A 199 -1.98 14.48 -19.90
CA GLU A 199 -1.94 15.89 -19.47
C GLU A 199 -2.31 16.00 -17.99
N ARG A 200 -3.30 15.23 -17.56
CA ARG A 200 -3.68 15.16 -16.14
C ARG A 200 -2.57 14.62 -15.27
N PHE A 201 -1.79 13.66 -15.74
CA PHE A 201 -0.61 13.19 -15.02
C PHE A 201 0.41 14.33 -14.81
N PHE A 202 0.70 15.12 -15.83
CA PHE A 202 1.63 16.25 -15.72
C PHE A 202 1.12 17.33 -14.75
N GLU A 203 -0.17 17.62 -14.77
CA GLU A 203 -0.80 18.53 -13.80
C GLU A 203 -0.63 18.03 -12.37
N LEU A 204 -0.89 16.73 -12.13
CA LEU A 204 -0.76 16.11 -10.82
C LEU A 204 0.69 16.08 -10.32
N CYS A 205 1.66 15.98 -11.22
CA CYS A 205 3.07 16.05 -10.89
C CYS A 205 3.51 17.44 -10.40
N GLY A 206 2.89 18.52 -10.89
CA GLY A 206 3.32 19.89 -10.59
C GLY A 206 4.77 20.17 -11.01
N ARG A 207 5.24 19.53 -12.09
CA ARG A 207 6.62 19.61 -12.61
C ARG A 207 6.57 19.78 -14.12
N THR A 208 7.73 20.10 -14.73
CA THR A 208 7.81 20.15 -16.20
C THR A 208 7.56 18.76 -16.79
N ARG A 209 7.01 18.72 -18.00
CA ARG A 209 6.70 17.45 -18.70
C ARG A 209 7.94 16.56 -18.85
N GLU A 210 9.09 17.16 -19.17
CA GLU A 210 10.35 16.45 -19.34
C GLU A 210 10.82 15.84 -18.01
N HIS A 211 10.72 16.58 -16.90
CA HIS A 211 11.09 16.08 -15.58
C HIS A 211 10.15 14.96 -15.13
N ALA A 212 8.85 15.15 -15.25
CA ALA A 212 7.85 14.15 -14.92
C ALA A 212 8.02 12.86 -15.75
N THR A 213 8.24 12.99 -17.06
CA THR A 213 8.49 11.85 -17.95
C THR A 213 9.76 11.08 -17.58
N ARG A 214 10.89 11.79 -17.43
CA ARG A 214 12.16 11.13 -17.03
C ARG A 214 12.04 10.42 -15.69
N SER A 215 11.35 11.04 -14.73
CA SER A 215 11.16 10.46 -13.42
C SER A 215 10.25 9.23 -13.48
N LEU A 216 9.14 9.27 -14.23
CA LEU A 216 8.26 8.12 -14.38
C LEU A 216 8.98 6.93 -15.04
N VAL A 217 9.73 7.18 -16.12
CA VAL A 217 10.53 6.15 -16.77
C VAL A 217 11.61 5.61 -15.84
N LYS A 218 12.32 6.49 -15.11
CA LYS A 218 13.39 6.07 -14.19
C LYS A 218 12.89 5.16 -13.07
N TYR A 219 11.74 5.48 -12.47
CA TYR A 219 11.29 4.80 -11.26
C TYR A 219 10.23 3.72 -11.51
N TYR A 220 9.47 3.84 -12.60
CA TYR A 220 8.37 2.91 -12.91
C TYR A 220 8.56 2.17 -14.24
N ASP A 221 9.63 2.47 -14.99
CA ASP A 221 9.95 1.87 -16.30
C ASP A 221 8.80 1.97 -17.32
N ILE A 222 8.03 3.06 -17.23
CA ILE A 222 6.88 3.29 -18.10
C ILE A 222 6.80 4.76 -18.53
N THR A 223 6.40 5.00 -19.78
CA THR A 223 6.14 6.35 -20.26
C THR A 223 4.76 6.85 -19.78
N PRO A 224 4.53 8.18 -19.66
CA PRO A 224 3.21 8.72 -19.28
C PRO A 224 2.06 8.24 -20.19
N SER A 225 2.30 8.14 -21.50
CA SER A 225 1.31 7.62 -22.44
C SER A 225 1.06 6.14 -22.25
N GLY A 226 2.11 5.35 -22.03
CA GLY A 226 2.01 3.91 -21.74
C GLY A 226 1.24 3.67 -20.45
N TYR A 227 1.56 4.42 -19.40
CA TYR A 227 0.89 4.31 -18.10
C TYR A 227 -0.61 4.60 -18.18
N VAL A 228 -0.99 5.71 -18.81
CA VAL A 228 -2.40 6.06 -19.03
C VAL A 228 -3.11 5.00 -19.86
N ASN A 229 -2.47 4.51 -20.93
CA ASN A 229 -3.04 3.47 -21.80
C ASN A 229 -3.28 2.17 -21.02
N GLU A 230 -2.35 1.80 -20.16
CA GLU A 230 -2.48 0.63 -19.30
C GLU A 230 -3.69 0.72 -18.34
N LEU A 231 -3.86 1.84 -17.66
CA LEU A 231 -5.00 2.09 -16.77
C LEU A 231 -6.33 2.04 -17.52
N ARG A 232 -6.40 2.67 -18.69
CA ARG A 232 -7.60 2.66 -19.56
C ARG A 232 -7.97 1.27 -20.03
N LEU A 233 -6.98 0.47 -20.44
CA LEU A 233 -7.22 -0.92 -20.87
C LEU A 233 -7.70 -1.81 -19.74
N CYS A 234 -7.12 -1.70 -18.55
CA CYS A 234 -7.59 -2.41 -17.35
C CYS A 234 -9.03 -2.03 -16.98
N TYR A 235 -9.35 -0.73 -17.03
CA TYR A 235 -10.70 -0.24 -16.79
C TYR A 235 -11.70 -0.75 -17.83
N ALA A 236 -11.34 -0.70 -19.11
CA ALA A 236 -12.16 -1.26 -20.20
C ALA A 236 -12.41 -2.76 -20.03
N ALA A 237 -11.39 -3.53 -19.64
CA ALA A 237 -11.53 -4.97 -19.36
C ALA A 237 -12.52 -5.22 -18.22
N ASN A 238 -12.49 -4.42 -17.16
CA ASN A 238 -13.44 -4.50 -16.07
C ASN A 238 -14.88 -4.18 -16.56
N LEU A 239 -15.06 -3.11 -17.34
CA LEU A 239 -16.38 -2.76 -17.90
C LEU A 239 -16.92 -3.84 -18.85
N LEU A 240 -16.07 -4.46 -19.66
CA LEU A 240 -16.46 -5.59 -20.51
C LEU A 240 -17.03 -6.76 -19.71
N ARG A 241 -16.52 -7.00 -18.51
CA ARG A 241 -16.95 -8.07 -17.60
C ARG A 241 -18.13 -7.70 -16.72
N SER A 242 -18.28 -6.43 -16.36
CA SER A 242 -19.24 -5.98 -15.32
C SER A 242 -20.45 -5.23 -15.87
N SER A 243 -20.47 -4.86 -17.18
CA SER A 243 -21.53 -4.07 -17.77
C SER A 243 -22.07 -4.64 -19.07
N ASN A 244 -23.23 -4.14 -19.50
CA ASN A 244 -23.84 -4.45 -20.80
C ASN A 244 -23.60 -3.33 -21.85
N LEU A 245 -22.72 -2.38 -21.58
CA LEU A 245 -22.37 -1.32 -22.52
C LEU A 245 -21.82 -1.91 -23.81
N SER A 246 -22.05 -1.26 -24.97
CA SER A 246 -21.43 -1.68 -26.21
C SER A 246 -19.90 -1.57 -26.13
N VAL A 247 -19.17 -2.34 -26.96
CA VAL A 247 -17.71 -2.21 -27.01
C VAL A 247 -17.27 -0.80 -27.42
N ALA A 248 -18.05 -0.13 -28.26
CA ALA A 248 -17.81 1.25 -28.64
C ALA A 248 -18.00 2.21 -27.46
N ASP A 249 -19.07 2.07 -26.68
CA ASP A 249 -19.28 2.89 -25.48
C ASP A 249 -18.16 2.68 -24.46
N ILE A 250 -17.74 1.43 -24.23
CA ILE A 250 -16.62 1.12 -23.32
C ILE A 250 -15.32 1.76 -23.80
N CYS A 251 -15.05 1.76 -25.11
CA CYS A 251 -13.91 2.45 -25.69
C CYS A 251 -13.90 3.93 -25.26
N TYR A 252 -15.01 4.63 -25.47
CA TYR A 252 -15.10 6.07 -25.14
C TYR A 252 -15.14 6.32 -23.64
N GLU A 253 -15.89 5.54 -22.87
CA GLU A 253 -15.93 5.62 -21.40
C GLU A 253 -14.57 5.39 -20.75
N SER A 254 -13.73 4.58 -21.37
CA SER A 254 -12.36 4.34 -20.90
C SER A 254 -11.36 5.42 -21.36
N GLY A 255 -11.83 6.45 -22.10
CA GLY A 255 -11.00 7.57 -22.55
C GLY A 255 -10.26 7.33 -23.86
N PHE A 256 -10.59 6.27 -24.62
CA PHE A 256 -10.05 6.08 -25.98
C PHE A 256 -10.83 6.92 -26.98
N GLY A 257 -10.13 7.69 -27.81
CA GLY A 257 -10.74 8.51 -28.85
C GLY A 257 -10.93 7.78 -30.18
N ASN A 258 -10.40 6.56 -30.34
CA ASN A 258 -10.43 5.80 -31.59
C ASN A 258 -10.65 4.31 -31.34
N LEU A 259 -11.70 3.77 -31.92
CA LEU A 259 -12.11 2.37 -31.72
C LEU A 259 -11.10 1.38 -32.31
N SER A 260 -10.55 1.64 -33.47
CA SER A 260 -9.58 0.75 -34.13
C SER A 260 -8.29 0.66 -33.31
N TRP A 261 -7.81 1.80 -32.79
CA TRP A 261 -6.65 1.83 -31.92
C TRP A 261 -6.91 1.11 -30.58
N PHE A 262 -8.11 1.30 -30.02
CA PHE A 262 -8.54 0.56 -28.80
C PHE A 262 -8.49 -0.94 -29.01
N TYR A 263 -9.04 -1.46 -30.12
CA TYR A 263 -9.00 -2.89 -30.45
C TYR A 263 -7.56 -3.40 -30.52
N SER A 264 -6.70 -2.70 -31.25
CA SER A 264 -5.29 -3.08 -31.41
C SER A 264 -4.55 -3.14 -30.06
N GLU A 265 -4.69 -2.11 -29.23
CA GLU A 265 -4.02 -2.07 -27.91
C GLU A 265 -4.61 -3.09 -26.95
N PHE A 266 -5.92 -3.34 -27.01
CA PHE A 266 -6.58 -4.35 -26.19
C PHE A 266 -6.12 -5.78 -26.55
N GLU A 267 -6.08 -6.11 -27.84
CA GLU A 267 -5.57 -7.41 -28.31
C GLU A 267 -4.10 -7.61 -27.95
N LYS A 268 -3.27 -6.58 -28.09
CA LYS A 268 -1.87 -6.60 -27.71
C LYS A 268 -1.70 -6.91 -26.22
N LYS A 269 -2.53 -6.34 -25.34
CA LYS A 269 -2.43 -6.52 -23.89
C LYS A 269 -3.04 -7.84 -23.41
N PHE A 270 -4.22 -8.21 -23.92
CA PHE A 270 -5.00 -9.33 -23.39
C PHE A 270 -5.00 -10.58 -24.29
N GLY A 271 -4.31 -10.54 -25.44
CA GLY A 271 -4.20 -11.66 -26.37
C GLY A 271 -5.50 -12.02 -27.10
N THR A 272 -6.55 -11.19 -26.98
CA THR A 272 -7.86 -11.44 -27.58
C THR A 272 -8.64 -10.15 -27.79
N SER A 273 -9.61 -10.14 -28.74
CA SER A 273 -10.41 -8.95 -28.98
C SER A 273 -11.36 -8.64 -27.81
N PRO A 274 -11.76 -7.35 -27.62
CA PRO A 274 -12.73 -6.96 -26.59
C PRO A 274 -14.04 -7.76 -26.63
N LYS A 275 -14.53 -8.09 -27.83
CA LYS A 275 -15.74 -8.88 -28.03
C LYS A 275 -15.59 -10.31 -27.50
N ILE A 276 -14.50 -10.97 -27.85
CA ILE A 276 -14.20 -12.33 -27.39
C ILE A 276 -13.91 -12.35 -25.88
N TYR A 277 -13.19 -11.34 -25.38
CA TYR A 277 -12.91 -11.18 -23.94
C TYR A 277 -14.19 -11.13 -23.09
N ARG A 278 -15.23 -10.44 -23.59
CA ARG A 278 -16.56 -10.41 -22.96
C ARG A 278 -17.25 -11.76 -22.95
N GLN A 279 -17.16 -12.52 -24.08
CA GLN A 279 -17.84 -13.80 -24.22
C GLN A 279 -17.30 -14.87 -23.24
N LYS A 280 -16.01 -14.88 -22.96
CA LYS A 280 -15.37 -15.80 -22.01
C LYS A 280 -15.92 -15.70 -20.57
N LYS A 281 -16.66 -14.63 -20.24
CA LYS A 281 -17.38 -14.49 -18.96
C LYS A 281 -18.56 -15.46 -18.85
N ASN A 282 -19.20 -15.84 -19.96
CA ASN A 282 -20.42 -16.64 -19.97
C ASN A 282 -20.14 -18.14 -19.94
N GLU A 283 -18.87 -18.56 -19.99
CA GLU A 283 -18.44 -19.96 -20.01
C GLU A 283 -17.76 -20.40 -18.69
N SER A 284 -17.64 -19.50 -17.70
CA SER A 284 -17.12 -19.75 -16.34
C SER A 284 -18.22 -19.64 -15.31
#